data_e39b997eb76bb4e395a8572b7f425b42
#
_entry.id   e39b997eb76bb4e395a8572b7f425b42
#
_cell.length_a   1.000
_cell.length_b   1.000
_cell.length_c   1.000
_cell.angle_alpha   90.00
_cell.angle_beta   90.00
_cell.angle_gamma   90.00
#
_symmetry.space_group_name_H-M   'P 1'
#
loop_
_entity.id
_entity.type
_entity.pdbx_description
1 polymer ?
#
loop_
_entity_poly.entity_id
_entity_poly.type
_entity_poly.pdbx_seq_one_letter_code
_entity_poly.pdbx_strand_id
1 'polypeptide(L)'
;MKRNPLLLSLFVTLSALAMTACGEKNQPVANAPSPAASHAVAQAASAAASAALAASVAAAAAVNNEEKVLNIYNWPDYIASDLISNFEKETGIKVNYQTFENNEGLHAKLVAGNSGFDLVVPGAVFAKSQIDGGLLMKLDKPKIPNLSNLDPAIMGKLAAVDPGNDYLMPWAWSYTTVGINKAKVLKALGSTPLPDNVWELVFNPTYTAKLKSCGIAYLDSPTEVIPPAMHYLGKNPYSNDAADHQAAGAMLAKVRPHIRIFSSTMIDDLAGGKACVALGWAGDMNIARSRAVENKSPNVIDVLLPRSGGLIFFDSLAIPKDAQHPKNAATFINYYLRPEVSASLTNELAYATANKASLVKVKPEIVENKTVFVDEENMKKMVSPSSFSNGARESMSNVYTQFKKGK
;
A
#
# COMPACT_ATOMS: atom_id res chain seq x y z
N MET A 1 33.92 -52.08 8.19
CA MET A 1 35.07 -52.29 7.26
C MET A 1 35.07 -51.14 6.25
N LYS A 2 36.19 -50.37 6.21
CA LYS A 2 36.81 -49.66 5.06
C LYS A 2 35.91 -48.59 4.39
N ARG A 3 36.23 -47.37 4.14
CA ARG A 3 37.35 -46.39 4.33
C ARG A 3 36.96 -45.19 3.47
N ASN A 4 37.06 -43.99 4.03
CA ASN A 4 37.17 -42.71 3.30
C ASN A 4 38.37 -42.73 2.32
N PRO A 5 38.49 -41.76 1.36
CA PRO A 5 38.95 -40.43 1.69
C PRO A 5 38.55 -39.22 0.79
N LEU A 6 38.75 -38.06 1.28
CA LEU A 6 39.55 -36.84 1.05
C LEU A 6 38.90 -35.79 0.17
N LEU A 7 38.44 -34.71 0.64
CA LEU A 7 38.99 -33.37 1.07
C LEU A 7 40.10 -32.79 0.19
N LEU A 8 39.84 -31.65 -0.43
CA LEU A 8 40.89 -30.66 -0.70
C LEU A 8 40.37 -29.23 -0.48
N SER A 9 40.75 -28.65 0.65
CA SER A 9 40.61 -27.24 1.01
C SER A 9 41.81 -26.46 0.50
N LEU A 10 41.58 -25.34 -0.18
CA LEU A 10 42.63 -24.40 -0.57
C LEU A 10 42.56 -23.16 0.33
N PHE A 11 43.43 -23.07 1.33
CA PHE A 11 43.71 -21.88 2.09
C PHE A 11 44.77 -21.05 1.39
N VAL A 12 44.52 -19.79 1.10
CA VAL A 12 45.53 -18.81 0.73
C VAL A 12 45.78 -17.93 1.94
N THR A 13 46.93 -18.15 2.57
CA THR A 13 47.48 -17.29 3.63
C THR A 13 48.32 -16.19 3.01
N LEU A 14 47.99 -14.93 3.31
CA LEU A 14 48.82 -13.77 2.96
C LEU A 14 49.63 -13.39 4.21
N SER A 15 50.95 -13.63 4.15
CA SER A 15 51.90 -13.28 5.21
C SER A 15 52.31 -11.82 5.07
N ALA A 16 52.18 -11.06 6.12
CA ALA A 16 52.73 -9.72 6.26
C ALA A 16 54.20 -9.80 6.77
N LEU A 17 55.10 -9.22 6.02
CA LEU A 17 56.49 -8.97 6.45
C LEU A 17 56.60 -7.50 6.86
N ALA A 18 56.89 -7.25 8.11
CA ALA A 18 57.28 -5.94 8.60
C ALA A 18 58.81 -5.79 8.46
N MET A 19 59.27 -4.75 7.79
CA MET A 19 60.65 -4.25 7.91
C MET A 19 60.58 -2.74 8.20
N THR A 20 61.13 -2.40 9.36
CA THR A 20 61.45 -1.06 9.80
C THR A 20 62.67 -0.52 9.05
N ALA A 21 62.55 0.66 8.44
CA ALA A 21 63.69 1.53 8.15
C ALA A 21 63.25 2.99 8.18
N CYS A 22 63.84 3.78 9.06
CA CYS A 22 63.76 5.23 9.08
C CYS A 22 64.39 5.83 7.84
N GLY A 23 63.70 6.80 7.22
CA GLY A 23 64.22 7.61 6.13
C GLY A 23 63.23 8.66 5.72
N GLU A 24 63.41 9.86 6.18
CA GLU A 24 62.66 11.06 5.85
C GLU A 24 62.87 11.42 4.38
N LYS A 25 61.80 11.33 3.57
CA LYS A 25 61.69 12.07 2.28
C LYS A 25 60.25 12.32 1.94
N ASN A 26 59.95 13.57 1.62
CA ASN A 26 58.70 14.12 1.15
C ASN A 26 57.99 13.18 0.15
N GLN A 27 56.82 12.65 0.50
CA GLN A 27 55.88 12.07 -0.45
C GLN A 27 54.82 13.10 -0.84
N PRO A 28 54.43 13.20 -2.11
CA PRO A 28 53.32 14.04 -2.52
C PRO A 28 52.03 13.49 -1.95
N VAL A 29 51.22 14.38 -1.35
CA VAL A 29 49.88 14.09 -0.83
C VAL A 29 49.03 13.60 -2.02
N ALA A 30 48.59 12.36 -1.98
CA ALA A 30 47.62 11.84 -2.93
C ALA A 30 46.32 12.67 -2.79
N ASN A 31 46.01 13.42 -3.82
CA ASN A 31 44.76 14.17 -3.87
C ASN A 31 43.58 13.23 -3.66
N ALA A 32 42.77 13.49 -2.64
CA ALA A 32 41.47 12.85 -2.50
C ALA A 32 40.64 13.10 -3.76
N PRO A 33 39.89 12.10 -4.28
CA PRO A 33 39.08 12.28 -5.47
C PRO A 33 38.07 13.42 -5.25
N SER A 34 37.93 14.27 -6.25
CA SER A 34 37.01 15.40 -6.17
C SER A 34 35.56 14.92 -5.99
N PRO A 35 34.68 15.68 -5.33
CA PRO A 35 33.27 15.30 -5.18
C PRO A 35 32.59 14.92 -6.50
N ALA A 36 33.00 15.54 -7.61
CA ALA A 36 32.49 15.23 -8.95
C ALA A 36 32.90 13.81 -9.42
N ALA A 37 34.09 13.34 -9.06
CA ALA A 37 34.55 11.98 -9.41
C ALA A 37 33.78 10.92 -8.58
N SER A 38 33.50 11.18 -7.31
CA SER A 38 32.72 10.28 -6.46
C SER A 38 31.26 10.19 -6.92
N HIS A 39 30.67 11.29 -7.37
CA HIS A 39 29.32 11.28 -7.96
C HIS A 39 29.25 10.51 -9.28
N ALA A 40 30.24 10.66 -10.14
CA ALA A 40 30.30 9.93 -11.42
C ALA A 40 30.48 8.43 -11.22
N VAL A 41 31.29 8.00 -10.25
CA VAL A 41 31.47 6.58 -9.90
C VAL A 41 30.19 6.00 -9.29
N ALA A 42 29.50 6.75 -8.42
CA ALA A 42 28.23 6.31 -7.83
C ALA A 42 27.12 6.21 -8.88
N GLN A 43 27.06 7.14 -9.83
CA GLN A 43 26.11 7.08 -10.96
C GLN A 43 26.42 5.91 -11.91
N ALA A 44 27.69 5.66 -12.23
CA ALA A 44 28.08 4.53 -13.05
C ALA A 44 27.80 3.18 -12.37
N ALA A 45 28.03 3.06 -11.07
CA ALA A 45 27.69 1.88 -10.29
C ALA A 45 26.18 1.64 -10.22
N SER A 46 25.38 2.70 -10.05
CA SER A 46 23.91 2.63 -10.09
C SER A 46 23.38 2.22 -11.47
N ALA A 47 23.95 2.78 -12.56
CA ALA A 47 23.56 2.41 -13.92
C ALA A 47 23.94 0.96 -14.26
N ALA A 48 25.12 0.49 -13.81
CA ALA A 48 25.55 -0.89 -14.00
C ALA A 48 24.69 -1.89 -13.21
N ALA A 49 24.31 -1.54 -11.97
CA ALA A 49 23.39 -2.34 -11.17
C ALA A 49 22.00 -2.42 -11.81
N SER A 50 21.48 -1.31 -12.32
CA SER A 50 20.20 -1.26 -13.04
C SER A 50 20.24 -2.09 -14.33
N ALA A 51 21.35 -2.03 -15.09
CA ALA A 51 21.53 -2.82 -16.31
C ALA A 51 21.67 -4.32 -16.02
N ALA A 52 22.37 -4.71 -14.95
CA ALA A 52 22.51 -6.10 -14.54
C ALA A 52 21.17 -6.68 -14.07
N LEU A 53 20.37 -5.86 -13.37
CA LEU A 53 19.03 -6.23 -12.92
C LEU A 53 18.05 -6.36 -14.10
N ALA A 54 18.11 -5.44 -15.08
CA ALA A 54 17.35 -5.53 -16.31
C ALA A 54 17.71 -6.80 -17.11
N ALA A 55 19.00 -7.14 -17.19
CA ALA A 55 19.46 -8.37 -17.83
C ALA A 55 18.96 -9.63 -17.12
N SER A 56 18.85 -9.64 -15.78
CA SER A 56 18.35 -10.78 -15.01
C SER A 56 16.85 -11.01 -15.23
N VAL A 57 16.05 -9.95 -15.37
CA VAL A 57 14.62 -10.05 -15.68
C VAL A 57 14.38 -10.47 -17.11
N ALA A 58 15.17 -9.94 -18.06
CA ALA A 58 15.11 -10.38 -19.46
C ALA A 58 15.53 -11.86 -19.59
N ALA A 59 16.52 -12.31 -18.83
CA ALA A 59 16.94 -13.71 -18.80
C ALA A 59 15.85 -14.62 -18.18
N ALA A 60 15.18 -14.17 -17.11
CA ALA A 60 14.04 -14.90 -16.52
C ALA A 60 12.85 -14.98 -17.47
N ALA A 61 12.57 -13.92 -18.23
CA ALA A 61 11.53 -13.90 -19.27
C ALA A 61 11.89 -14.80 -20.49
N ALA A 62 13.17 -14.92 -20.83
CA ALA A 62 13.63 -15.77 -21.94
C ALA A 62 13.48 -17.28 -21.68
N VAL A 63 13.42 -17.72 -20.41
CA VAL A 63 13.19 -19.12 -20.00
C VAL A 63 11.70 -19.42 -19.82
N ASN A 64 10.83 -18.43 -19.92
CA ASN A 64 9.40 -18.57 -19.73
C ASN A 64 8.73 -19.01 -21.03
N ASN A 65 8.19 -20.24 -21.06
CA ASN A 65 7.47 -20.79 -22.20
C ASN A 65 5.96 -20.47 -22.21
N GLU A 66 5.49 -19.61 -21.29
CA GLU A 66 4.10 -19.15 -21.30
C GLU A 66 3.84 -18.22 -22.48
N GLU A 67 2.60 -18.15 -22.93
CA GLU A 67 2.18 -17.10 -23.86
C GLU A 67 2.51 -15.73 -23.27
N LYS A 68 3.02 -14.82 -24.11
CA LYS A 68 3.45 -13.49 -23.66
C LYS A 68 2.26 -12.55 -23.42
N VAL A 69 1.39 -12.96 -22.52
CA VAL A 69 0.19 -12.23 -22.07
C VAL A 69 0.15 -12.23 -20.55
N LEU A 70 -0.36 -11.16 -19.97
CA LEU A 70 -0.62 -11.01 -18.54
C LEU A 70 -1.95 -10.31 -18.32
N ASN A 71 -2.89 -10.98 -17.70
CA ASN A 71 -4.20 -10.43 -17.38
C ASN A 71 -4.20 -9.94 -15.93
N ILE A 72 -4.28 -8.61 -15.74
CA ILE A 72 -4.25 -7.95 -14.43
C ILE A 72 -5.65 -7.45 -14.08
N TYR A 73 -6.07 -7.66 -12.81
CA TYR A 73 -7.30 -7.13 -12.25
C TYR A 73 -6.99 -6.31 -11.00
N ASN A 74 -7.13 -5.00 -11.09
CA ASN A 74 -6.72 -4.04 -10.07
C ASN A 74 -7.84 -3.02 -9.80
N TRP A 75 -7.59 -2.07 -8.91
CA TRP A 75 -8.46 -0.95 -8.60
C TRP A 75 -8.40 0.12 -9.71
N PRO A 76 -9.47 0.92 -9.91
CA PRO A 76 -9.43 2.08 -10.79
C PRO A 76 -8.38 3.11 -10.33
N ASP A 77 -7.77 3.81 -11.28
CA ASP A 77 -6.79 4.89 -11.01
C ASP A 77 -5.67 4.52 -10.03
N TYR A 78 -5.25 3.24 -10.03
CA TYR A 78 -4.35 2.69 -8.99
C TYR A 78 -3.09 2.06 -9.60
N ILE A 79 -2.55 2.71 -10.64
CA ILE A 79 -1.30 2.31 -11.31
C ILE A 79 -0.60 3.55 -11.86
N ALA A 80 0.75 3.57 -11.85
CA ALA A 80 1.50 4.64 -12.50
C ALA A 80 1.33 4.58 -14.02
N SER A 81 1.20 5.75 -14.63
CA SER A 81 0.79 5.93 -16.04
C SER A 81 1.70 5.23 -17.04
N ASP A 82 2.99 5.11 -16.75
CA ASP A 82 4.01 4.53 -17.63
C ASP A 82 4.40 3.07 -17.27
N LEU A 83 3.88 2.54 -16.14
CA LEU A 83 4.32 1.25 -15.60
C LEU A 83 4.07 0.09 -16.57
N ILE A 84 2.87 0.01 -17.13
CA ILE A 84 2.49 -1.06 -18.08
C ILE A 84 3.33 -0.96 -19.35
N SER A 85 3.41 0.22 -19.96
CA SER A 85 4.13 0.42 -21.22
C SER A 85 5.62 0.11 -21.09
N ASN A 86 6.24 0.46 -19.96
CA ASN A 86 7.63 0.15 -19.66
C ASN A 86 7.85 -1.34 -19.45
N PHE A 87 6.94 -2.01 -18.72
CA PHE A 87 6.97 -3.47 -18.54
C PHE A 87 6.84 -4.21 -19.87
N GLU A 88 5.86 -3.85 -20.71
CA GLU A 88 5.65 -4.47 -22.02
C GLU A 88 6.87 -4.30 -22.93
N LYS A 89 7.44 -3.08 -22.96
CA LYS A 89 8.62 -2.77 -23.77
C LYS A 89 9.83 -3.60 -23.37
N GLU A 90 10.01 -3.84 -22.06
CA GLU A 90 11.16 -4.54 -21.54
C GLU A 90 11.04 -6.06 -21.69
N THR A 91 9.85 -6.62 -21.42
CA THR A 91 9.65 -8.08 -21.34
C THR A 91 9.05 -8.68 -22.61
N GLY A 92 8.41 -7.86 -23.42
CA GLY A 92 7.59 -8.29 -24.56
C GLY A 92 6.29 -8.97 -24.14
N ILE A 93 5.93 -8.96 -22.83
CA ILE A 93 4.67 -9.51 -22.31
C ILE A 93 3.58 -8.43 -22.44
N LYS A 94 2.50 -8.74 -23.13
CA LYS A 94 1.35 -7.86 -23.30
C LYS A 94 0.46 -7.90 -22.07
N VAL A 95 0.04 -6.73 -21.57
CA VAL A 95 -0.79 -6.59 -20.39
C VAL A 95 -2.23 -6.23 -20.76
N ASN A 96 -3.17 -7.08 -20.39
CA ASN A 96 -4.59 -6.80 -20.39
C ASN A 96 -4.98 -6.32 -18.97
N TYR A 97 -5.20 -5.02 -18.82
CA TYR A 97 -5.50 -4.41 -17.54
C TYR A 97 -7.00 -4.14 -17.42
N GLN A 98 -7.62 -4.67 -16.37
CA GLN A 98 -9.03 -4.46 -16.04
C GLN A 98 -9.16 -4.02 -14.58
N THR A 99 -10.27 -3.36 -14.26
CA THR A 99 -10.51 -2.85 -12.91
C THR A 99 -11.77 -3.43 -12.28
N PHE A 100 -11.79 -3.46 -10.93
CA PHE A 100 -12.93 -3.86 -10.12
C PHE A 100 -13.28 -2.75 -9.12
N GLU A 101 -14.56 -2.65 -8.77
CA GLU A 101 -15.09 -1.57 -7.93
C GLU A 101 -14.90 -1.83 -6.42
N ASN A 102 -14.82 -3.10 -6.01
CA ASN A 102 -14.73 -3.49 -4.61
C ASN A 102 -14.18 -4.91 -4.43
N ASN A 103 -13.69 -5.21 -3.24
CA ASN A 103 -13.15 -6.52 -2.87
C ASN A 103 -14.18 -7.64 -2.97
N GLU A 104 -15.46 -7.34 -2.73
CA GLU A 104 -16.55 -8.30 -2.79
C GLU A 104 -16.72 -8.86 -4.22
N GLY A 105 -16.67 -7.98 -5.23
CA GLY A 105 -16.72 -8.34 -6.64
C GLY A 105 -15.51 -9.19 -7.07
N LEU A 106 -14.30 -8.78 -6.68
CA LEU A 106 -13.09 -9.58 -6.90
C LEU A 106 -13.20 -10.96 -6.24
N HIS A 107 -13.61 -11.01 -4.97
CA HIS A 107 -13.74 -12.26 -4.22
C HIS A 107 -14.76 -13.21 -4.89
N ALA A 108 -15.93 -12.70 -5.25
CA ALA A 108 -16.96 -13.49 -5.92
C ALA A 108 -16.45 -14.08 -7.25
N LYS A 109 -15.68 -13.30 -8.01
CA LYS A 109 -15.07 -13.74 -9.26
C LYS A 109 -14.05 -14.88 -9.06
N LEU A 110 -13.22 -14.80 -8.02
CA LEU A 110 -12.26 -15.86 -7.69
C LEU A 110 -12.95 -17.13 -7.18
N VAL A 111 -14.02 -16.98 -6.38
CA VAL A 111 -14.83 -18.12 -5.88
C VAL A 111 -15.54 -18.83 -7.03
N ALA A 112 -16.02 -18.11 -8.04
CA ALA A 112 -16.66 -18.70 -9.21
C ALA A 112 -15.69 -19.56 -10.04
N GLY A 113 -14.38 -19.34 -9.93
CA GLY A 113 -13.35 -20.00 -10.73
C GLY A 113 -13.32 -19.51 -12.17
N ASN A 114 -12.30 -19.95 -12.92
CA ASN A 114 -12.05 -19.45 -14.29
C ASN A 114 -12.08 -17.94 -14.35
N SER A 115 -11.36 -17.31 -13.41
CA SER A 115 -11.38 -15.85 -13.23
C SER A 115 -10.93 -15.09 -14.48
N GLY A 116 -10.05 -15.72 -15.29
CA GLY A 116 -9.44 -15.16 -16.49
C GLY A 116 -8.30 -14.19 -16.17
N PHE A 117 -7.88 -14.09 -14.91
CA PHE A 117 -6.78 -13.22 -14.47
C PHE A 117 -5.58 -14.02 -14.00
N ASP A 118 -4.39 -13.45 -14.24
CA ASP A 118 -3.11 -14.01 -13.83
C ASP A 118 -2.57 -13.30 -12.59
N LEU A 119 -2.96 -12.05 -12.40
CA LEU A 119 -2.56 -11.20 -11.28
C LEU A 119 -3.75 -10.37 -10.79
N VAL A 120 -3.99 -10.38 -9.50
CA VAL A 120 -5.06 -9.61 -8.86
C VAL A 120 -4.52 -8.80 -7.69
N VAL A 121 -5.23 -7.74 -7.29
CA VAL A 121 -4.78 -6.83 -6.23
C VAL A 121 -5.83 -6.72 -5.12
N PRO A 122 -6.10 -7.78 -4.36
CA PRO A 122 -7.03 -7.73 -3.24
C PRO A 122 -6.50 -6.91 -2.07
N GLY A 123 -7.41 -6.30 -1.33
CA GLY A 123 -7.12 -5.81 0.03
C GLY A 123 -6.84 -6.99 0.98
N ALA A 124 -5.86 -6.83 1.86
CA ALA A 124 -5.34 -7.90 2.71
C ALA A 124 -6.41 -8.61 3.56
N VAL A 125 -7.43 -7.88 4.03
CA VAL A 125 -8.56 -8.45 4.81
C VAL A 125 -9.33 -9.50 4.00
N PHE A 126 -9.56 -9.25 2.70
CA PHE A 126 -10.20 -10.22 1.80
C PHE A 126 -9.23 -11.29 1.33
N ALA A 127 -7.97 -10.91 1.09
CA ALA A 127 -6.92 -11.84 0.70
C ALA A 127 -6.73 -12.98 1.70
N LYS A 128 -6.85 -12.72 3.01
CA LYS A 128 -6.84 -13.78 4.05
C LYS A 128 -7.89 -14.84 3.78
N SER A 129 -9.12 -14.44 3.46
CA SER A 129 -10.20 -15.39 3.14
C SER A 129 -9.95 -16.12 1.83
N GLN A 130 -9.30 -15.48 0.87
CA GLN A 130 -8.92 -16.09 -0.40
C GLN A 130 -7.80 -17.11 -0.22
N ILE A 131 -6.83 -16.84 0.68
CA ILE A 131 -5.77 -17.78 1.07
C ILE A 131 -6.39 -19.00 1.75
N ASP A 132 -7.24 -18.78 2.77
CA ASP A 132 -7.88 -19.85 3.53
C ASP A 132 -8.81 -20.72 2.66
N GLY A 133 -9.45 -20.11 1.66
CA GLY A 133 -10.27 -20.79 0.65
C GLY A 133 -9.47 -21.48 -0.45
N GLY A 134 -8.14 -21.38 -0.43
CA GLY A 134 -7.27 -21.98 -1.46
C GLY A 134 -7.48 -21.37 -2.85
N LEU A 135 -7.85 -20.09 -2.93
CA LEU A 135 -8.11 -19.37 -4.18
C LEU A 135 -6.85 -18.72 -4.77
N LEU A 136 -5.75 -18.69 -4.02
CA LEU A 136 -4.48 -18.08 -4.43
C LEU A 136 -3.36 -19.11 -4.50
N MET A 137 -2.38 -18.87 -5.36
CA MET A 137 -1.15 -19.65 -5.46
C MET A 137 -0.10 -19.11 -4.49
N LYS A 138 0.74 -19.99 -3.95
CA LYS A 138 1.97 -19.56 -3.27
C LYS A 138 2.93 -18.93 -4.26
N LEU A 139 3.57 -17.86 -3.85
CA LEU A 139 4.61 -17.19 -4.62
C LEU A 139 5.89 -18.04 -4.67
N ASP A 140 6.43 -18.19 -5.85
CA ASP A 140 7.75 -18.81 -6.06
C ASP A 140 8.85 -17.75 -5.75
N LYS A 141 9.11 -17.55 -4.45
CA LYS A 141 10.01 -16.49 -3.95
C LYS A 141 11.40 -16.51 -4.61
N PRO A 142 12.04 -17.65 -4.88
CA PRO A 142 13.28 -17.71 -5.65
C PRO A 142 13.23 -17.01 -7.01
N LYS A 143 12.05 -16.90 -7.64
CA LYS A 143 11.86 -16.19 -8.91
C LYS A 143 11.56 -14.70 -8.75
N ILE A 144 11.54 -14.21 -7.51
CA ILE A 144 11.27 -12.80 -7.18
C ILE A 144 12.43 -12.24 -6.36
N PRO A 145 13.65 -12.11 -6.92
CA PRO A 145 14.84 -11.67 -6.18
C PRO A 145 14.70 -10.29 -5.54
N ASN A 146 13.87 -9.40 -6.12
CA ASN A 146 13.63 -8.06 -5.58
C ASN A 146 12.82 -8.04 -4.28
N LEU A 147 12.40 -9.19 -3.73
CA LEU A 147 11.86 -9.30 -2.37
C LEU A 147 12.78 -8.71 -1.31
N SER A 148 14.09 -8.75 -1.54
CA SER A 148 15.10 -8.17 -0.63
C SER A 148 14.99 -6.65 -0.46
N ASN A 149 14.27 -5.97 -1.35
CA ASN A 149 14.04 -4.52 -1.30
C ASN A 149 12.91 -4.12 -0.32
N LEU A 150 12.12 -5.10 0.16
CA LEU A 150 10.98 -4.82 1.03
C LEU A 150 11.40 -4.52 2.45
N ASP A 151 10.62 -3.66 3.12
CA ASP A 151 10.80 -3.30 4.52
C ASP A 151 10.31 -4.44 5.44
N PRO A 152 11.18 -5.05 6.28
CA PRO A 152 10.77 -6.12 7.18
C PRO A 152 9.69 -5.71 8.18
N ALA A 153 9.66 -4.44 8.62
CA ALA A 153 8.65 -3.96 9.57
C ALA A 153 7.26 -3.92 8.94
N ILE A 154 7.17 -3.48 7.68
CA ILE A 154 5.92 -3.47 6.90
C ILE A 154 5.49 -4.90 6.57
N MET A 155 6.44 -5.76 6.14
CA MET A 155 6.16 -7.18 5.88
C MET A 155 5.69 -7.92 7.13
N GLY A 156 6.22 -7.56 8.31
CA GLY A 156 5.76 -8.10 9.60
C GLY A 156 4.30 -7.75 9.92
N LYS A 157 3.81 -6.59 9.49
CA LYS A 157 2.37 -6.23 9.63
C LYS A 157 1.48 -7.00 8.64
N LEU A 158 1.93 -7.21 7.41
CA LEU A 158 1.22 -8.02 6.43
C LEU A 158 1.16 -9.50 6.85
N ALA A 159 2.16 -10.00 7.57
CA ALA A 159 2.21 -11.35 8.09
C ALA A 159 1.06 -11.68 9.07
N ALA A 160 0.33 -10.68 9.57
CA ALA A 160 -0.89 -10.90 10.36
C ALA A 160 -2.00 -11.60 9.54
N VAL A 161 -2.02 -11.42 8.23
CA VAL A 161 -3.00 -12.05 7.31
C VAL A 161 -2.38 -13.12 6.42
N ASP A 162 -1.09 -13.03 6.13
CA ASP A 162 -0.32 -14.00 5.33
C ASP A 162 0.96 -14.41 6.08
N PRO A 163 0.87 -15.33 7.07
CA PRO A 163 2.03 -15.82 7.80
C PRO A 163 3.12 -16.34 6.85
N GLY A 164 4.33 -15.78 6.97
CA GLY A 164 5.45 -16.09 6.07
C GLY A 164 5.45 -15.28 4.77
N ASN A 165 4.43 -14.45 4.48
CA ASN A 165 4.27 -13.70 3.25
C ASN A 165 4.42 -14.60 2.01
N ASP A 166 3.67 -15.72 2.02
CA ASP A 166 3.78 -16.76 1.00
C ASP A 166 2.89 -16.51 -0.22
N TYR A 167 1.84 -15.70 -0.09
CA TYR A 167 0.83 -15.49 -1.11
C TYR A 167 0.72 -14.04 -1.59
N LEU A 168 1.05 -13.09 -0.72
CA LEU A 168 0.80 -11.67 -0.92
C LEU A 168 2.10 -10.89 -1.07
N MET A 169 2.11 -10.00 -2.06
CA MET A 169 3.18 -9.05 -2.27
C MET A 169 2.63 -7.63 -2.24
N PRO A 170 3.06 -6.76 -1.29
CA PRO A 170 2.48 -5.42 -1.19
C PRO A 170 2.57 -4.65 -2.51
N TRP A 171 1.42 -4.22 -3.02
CA TRP A 171 1.31 -3.22 -4.08
C TRP A 171 1.50 -1.83 -3.50
N ALA A 172 0.64 -1.48 -2.55
CA ALA A 172 0.75 -0.27 -1.78
C ALA A 172 0.10 -0.47 -0.41
N TRP A 173 0.36 0.43 0.52
CA TRP A 173 -0.31 0.45 1.81
C TRP A 173 -0.72 1.87 2.20
N SER A 174 -1.76 1.97 2.99
CA SER A 174 -2.23 3.21 3.57
C SER A 174 -3.06 2.89 4.82
N TYR A 175 -3.92 3.81 5.26
CA TYR A 175 -4.80 3.61 6.40
C TYR A 175 -6.10 4.38 6.23
N THR A 176 -7.16 3.88 6.85
CA THR A 176 -8.45 4.58 6.93
C THR A 176 -8.36 5.70 7.94
N THR A 177 -8.84 6.90 7.56
CA THR A 177 -8.81 8.11 8.37
C THR A 177 -9.88 9.13 7.96
N VAL A 178 -9.69 10.38 8.36
CA VAL A 178 -10.57 11.54 8.05
C VAL A 178 -9.78 12.59 7.26
N GLY A 179 -10.30 12.95 6.10
CA GLY A 179 -9.83 14.09 5.32
C GLY A 179 -10.77 15.27 5.46
N ILE A 180 -10.22 16.49 5.45
CA ILE A 180 -11.00 17.72 5.61
C ILE A 180 -10.64 18.79 4.59
N ASN A 181 -11.65 19.55 4.15
CA ASN A 181 -11.42 20.86 3.60
C ASN A 181 -11.29 21.85 4.77
N LYS A 182 -10.07 22.20 5.13
CA LYS A 182 -9.73 22.93 6.35
C LYS A 182 -10.55 24.21 6.52
N ALA A 183 -10.58 25.04 5.50
CA ALA A 183 -11.27 26.34 5.57
C ALA A 183 -12.79 26.17 5.78
N LYS A 184 -13.41 25.22 5.06
CA LYS A 184 -14.85 24.93 5.18
C LYS A 184 -15.19 24.35 6.55
N VAL A 185 -14.35 23.43 7.06
CA VAL A 185 -14.54 22.82 8.37
C VAL A 185 -14.43 23.84 9.47
N LEU A 186 -13.37 24.66 9.50
CA LEU A 186 -13.20 25.71 10.51
C LEU A 186 -14.34 26.72 10.47
N LYS A 187 -14.80 27.10 9.28
CA LYS A 187 -15.98 27.98 9.14
C LYS A 187 -17.24 27.33 9.71
N ALA A 188 -17.49 26.06 9.44
CA ALA A 188 -18.67 25.34 9.92
C ALA A 188 -18.64 25.09 11.43
N LEU A 189 -17.48 24.85 12.00
CA LEU A 189 -17.29 24.68 13.45
C LEU A 189 -17.42 26.00 14.22
N GLY A 190 -17.12 27.14 13.57
CA GLY A 190 -17.13 28.45 14.23
C GLY A 190 -16.09 28.56 15.36
N SER A 191 -16.53 28.81 16.58
CA SER A 191 -15.66 28.87 17.77
C SER A 191 -15.30 27.49 18.35
N THR A 192 -15.87 26.38 17.81
CA THR A 192 -15.58 25.01 18.26
C THR A 192 -14.23 24.56 17.70
N PRO A 193 -13.25 24.20 18.52
CA PRO A 193 -11.95 23.73 18.04
C PRO A 193 -12.08 22.39 17.31
N LEU A 194 -11.09 22.07 16.48
CA LEU A 194 -10.93 20.72 15.97
C LEU A 194 -10.72 19.75 17.15
N PRO A 195 -11.34 18.57 17.12
CA PRO A 195 -11.19 17.61 18.20
C PRO A 195 -9.79 16.98 18.18
N ASP A 196 -9.28 16.63 19.37
CA ASP A 196 -8.03 15.87 19.47
C ASP A 196 -8.15 14.46 18.84
N ASN A 197 -9.31 13.83 19.00
CA ASN A 197 -9.64 12.61 18.31
C ASN A 197 -10.37 12.92 16.99
N VAL A 198 -9.67 12.82 15.88
CA VAL A 198 -10.20 13.17 14.54
C VAL A 198 -11.44 12.37 14.16
N TRP A 199 -11.64 11.17 14.71
CA TRP A 199 -12.83 10.35 14.49
C TRP A 199 -14.12 11.04 14.94
N GLU A 200 -14.05 12.01 15.86
CA GLU A 200 -15.21 12.78 16.29
C GLU A 200 -15.83 13.61 15.15
N LEU A 201 -15.04 14.03 14.18
CA LEU A 201 -15.55 14.78 13.02
C LEU A 201 -16.55 13.98 12.17
N VAL A 202 -16.52 12.67 12.29
CA VAL A 202 -17.39 11.77 11.52
C VAL A 202 -18.33 10.94 12.43
N PHE A 203 -17.96 10.63 13.68
CA PHE A 203 -18.73 9.74 14.54
C PHE A 203 -19.43 10.42 15.72
N ASN A 204 -19.11 11.69 16.03
CA ASN A 204 -19.77 12.42 17.09
C ASN A 204 -20.89 13.33 16.54
N PRO A 205 -22.16 13.16 16.98
CA PRO A 205 -23.29 13.99 16.53
C PRO A 205 -23.08 15.49 16.73
N THR A 206 -22.35 15.91 17.78
CA THR A 206 -22.07 17.31 18.06
C THR A 206 -21.25 17.97 16.96
N TYR A 207 -20.24 17.28 16.42
CA TYR A 207 -19.43 17.76 15.31
C TYR A 207 -20.14 17.62 13.98
N THR A 208 -20.71 16.43 13.70
CA THR A 208 -21.34 16.14 12.42
C THR A 208 -22.56 17.05 12.15
N ALA A 209 -23.32 17.45 13.20
CA ALA A 209 -24.41 18.38 13.06
C ALA A 209 -23.95 19.76 12.54
N LYS A 210 -22.78 20.24 13.00
CA LYS A 210 -22.19 21.50 12.53
C LYS A 210 -21.65 21.38 11.10
N LEU A 211 -21.05 20.23 10.78
CA LEU A 211 -20.42 19.95 9.49
C LEU A 211 -21.42 19.58 8.39
N LYS A 212 -22.68 19.26 8.74
CA LYS A 212 -23.73 18.91 7.80
C LYS A 212 -23.87 19.90 6.64
N SER A 213 -23.77 21.20 6.93
CA SER A 213 -23.97 22.26 5.92
C SER A 213 -22.89 22.25 4.84
N CYS A 214 -21.65 21.92 5.16
CA CYS A 214 -20.56 21.88 4.18
C CYS A 214 -20.35 20.49 3.57
N GLY A 215 -21.03 19.46 4.07
CA GLY A 215 -21.09 18.11 3.48
C GLY A 215 -20.11 17.13 4.11
N ILE A 216 -20.65 15.99 4.51
CA ILE A 216 -19.89 14.85 5.03
C ILE A 216 -20.06 13.69 4.07
N ALA A 217 -18.94 13.06 3.67
CA ALA A 217 -18.89 11.89 2.82
C ALA A 217 -18.38 10.66 3.58
N TYR A 218 -18.99 9.52 3.32
CA TYR A 218 -18.55 8.23 3.81
C TYR A 218 -18.29 7.29 2.64
N LEU A 219 -17.32 6.39 2.80
CA LEU A 219 -17.13 5.28 1.86
C LEU A 219 -18.39 4.45 1.72
N ASP A 220 -18.68 4.02 0.51
CA ASP A 220 -19.81 3.11 0.25
C ASP A 220 -19.39 1.64 0.39
N SER A 221 -18.85 1.31 1.56
CA SER A 221 -18.40 -0.03 1.90
C SER A 221 -18.61 -0.31 3.40
N PRO A 222 -19.31 -1.41 3.76
CA PRO A 222 -19.49 -1.81 5.15
C PRO A 222 -18.17 -2.15 5.83
N THR A 223 -17.23 -2.78 5.11
CA THR A 223 -15.93 -3.19 5.64
C THR A 223 -14.94 -2.04 5.82
N GLU A 224 -15.27 -0.86 5.29
CA GLU A 224 -14.46 0.37 5.45
C GLU A 224 -15.06 1.36 6.45
N VAL A 225 -16.35 1.21 6.81
CA VAL A 225 -17.03 2.15 7.73
C VAL A 225 -17.28 1.55 9.11
N ILE A 226 -17.69 0.28 9.19
CA ILE A 226 -17.99 -0.37 10.46
C ILE A 226 -16.73 -0.56 11.34
N PRO A 227 -15.57 -1.02 10.81
CA PRO A 227 -14.36 -1.17 11.61
C PRO A 227 -13.85 0.12 12.26
N PRO A 228 -13.72 1.26 11.55
CA PRO A 228 -13.38 2.53 12.20
C PRO A 228 -14.40 2.98 13.25
N ALA A 229 -15.70 2.71 13.04
CA ALA A 229 -16.73 3.01 14.01
C ALA A 229 -16.59 2.15 15.28
N MET A 230 -16.26 0.86 15.13
CA MET A 230 -15.92 -0.01 16.27
C MET A 230 -14.66 0.46 17.00
N HIS A 231 -13.62 0.85 16.26
CA HIS A 231 -12.39 1.41 16.83
C HIS A 231 -12.66 2.68 17.65
N TYR A 232 -13.48 3.60 17.13
CA TYR A 232 -13.91 4.79 17.85
C TYR A 232 -14.64 4.47 19.16
N LEU A 233 -15.41 3.38 19.20
CA LEU A 233 -16.09 2.90 20.39
C LEU A 233 -15.17 2.13 21.37
N GLY A 234 -13.88 2.01 21.10
CA GLY A 234 -12.92 1.25 21.89
C GLY A 234 -13.07 -0.26 21.76
N LYS A 235 -13.75 -0.73 20.71
CA LYS A 235 -13.92 -2.15 20.40
C LYS A 235 -12.83 -2.64 19.45
N ASN A 236 -12.64 -3.96 19.37
CA ASN A 236 -11.78 -4.53 18.33
C ASN A 236 -12.39 -4.25 16.94
N PRO A 237 -11.72 -3.48 16.05
CA PRO A 237 -12.25 -3.17 14.74
C PRO A 237 -12.45 -4.39 13.82
N TYR A 238 -11.79 -5.51 14.13
CA TYR A 238 -11.92 -6.78 13.42
C TYR A 238 -12.68 -7.83 14.24
N SER A 239 -13.60 -7.40 15.11
CA SER A 239 -14.48 -8.29 15.85
C SER A 239 -15.40 -9.07 14.90
N ASN A 240 -15.60 -10.36 15.19
CA ASN A 240 -16.59 -11.19 14.53
C ASN A 240 -17.92 -11.26 15.32
N ASP A 241 -18.03 -10.53 16.43
CA ASP A 241 -19.25 -10.49 17.25
C ASP A 241 -20.27 -9.53 16.65
N ALA A 242 -21.45 -10.05 16.33
CA ALA A 242 -22.55 -9.25 15.81
C ALA A 242 -23.00 -8.13 16.78
N ALA A 243 -22.83 -8.30 18.10
CA ALA A 243 -23.15 -7.27 19.09
C ALA A 243 -22.25 -6.04 18.93
N ASP A 244 -20.97 -6.23 18.55
CA ASP A 244 -20.05 -5.11 18.27
C ASP A 244 -20.47 -4.35 17.01
N HIS A 245 -20.88 -5.08 15.97
CA HIS A 245 -21.41 -4.46 14.74
C HIS A 245 -22.70 -3.67 15.01
N GLN A 246 -23.60 -4.21 15.82
CA GLN A 246 -24.83 -3.50 16.21
C GLN A 246 -24.54 -2.25 17.03
N ALA A 247 -23.57 -2.29 17.94
CA ALA A 247 -23.14 -1.11 18.70
C ALA A 247 -22.60 -0.01 17.77
N ALA A 248 -21.80 -0.37 16.78
CA ALA A 248 -21.34 0.55 15.73
C ALA A 248 -22.53 1.12 14.94
N GLY A 249 -23.48 0.28 14.55
CA GLY A 249 -24.71 0.70 13.86
C GLY A 249 -25.55 1.69 14.66
N ALA A 250 -25.73 1.43 15.95
CA ALA A 250 -26.45 2.33 16.86
C ALA A 250 -25.78 3.70 17.02
N MET A 251 -24.44 3.75 16.98
CA MET A 251 -23.69 5.00 16.96
C MET A 251 -23.84 5.71 15.61
N LEU A 252 -23.68 4.98 14.51
CA LEU A 252 -23.80 5.51 13.15
C LEU A 252 -25.20 6.07 12.88
N ALA A 253 -26.27 5.46 13.41
CA ALA A 253 -27.64 5.95 13.29
C ALA A 253 -27.79 7.39 13.82
N LYS A 254 -27.05 7.76 14.87
CA LYS A 254 -27.08 9.12 15.45
C LYS A 254 -26.49 10.18 14.52
N VAL A 255 -25.52 9.82 13.70
CA VAL A 255 -24.86 10.74 12.75
C VAL A 255 -25.47 10.67 11.35
N ARG A 256 -26.25 9.63 11.03
CA ARG A 256 -26.84 9.43 9.70
C ARG A 256 -27.55 10.66 9.13
N PRO A 257 -28.36 11.43 9.89
CA PRO A 257 -29.06 12.62 9.37
C PRO A 257 -28.12 13.73 8.89
N HIS A 258 -26.82 13.64 9.22
CA HIS A 258 -25.80 14.62 8.87
C HIS A 258 -24.96 14.22 7.65
N ILE A 259 -25.00 12.93 7.26
CA ILE A 259 -24.21 12.42 6.14
C ILE A 259 -24.92 12.71 4.83
N ARG A 260 -24.17 13.34 3.92
CA ARG A 260 -24.69 13.76 2.61
C ARG A 260 -24.39 12.74 1.52
N ILE A 261 -23.19 12.16 1.53
CA ILE A 261 -22.64 11.38 0.42
C ILE A 261 -22.21 10.01 0.94
N PHE A 262 -22.60 8.97 0.19
CA PHE A 262 -22.04 7.63 0.30
C PHE A 262 -21.42 7.29 -1.05
N SER A 263 -20.10 7.23 -1.11
CA SER A 263 -19.40 7.12 -2.40
C SER A 263 -17.95 6.69 -2.16
N SER A 264 -17.36 6.02 -3.14
CA SER A 264 -15.92 5.74 -3.18
C SER A 264 -15.14 6.76 -4.03
N THR A 265 -15.79 7.86 -4.47
CA THR A 265 -15.18 8.94 -5.27
C THR A 265 -14.74 10.13 -4.39
N MET A 266 -14.20 9.86 -3.20
CA MET A 266 -13.86 10.92 -2.23
C MET A 266 -12.80 11.90 -2.74
N ILE A 267 -11.95 11.50 -3.68
CA ILE A 267 -10.97 12.38 -4.31
C ILE A 267 -11.69 13.59 -4.92
N ASP A 268 -12.70 13.34 -5.77
CA ASP A 268 -13.46 14.39 -6.44
C ASP A 268 -14.38 15.15 -5.49
N ASP A 269 -14.95 14.46 -4.51
CA ASP A 269 -15.84 15.08 -3.53
C ASP A 269 -15.11 16.10 -2.65
N LEU A 270 -13.87 15.80 -2.22
CA LEU A 270 -13.03 16.72 -1.45
C LEU A 270 -12.41 17.79 -2.33
N ALA A 271 -11.72 17.42 -3.42
CA ALA A 271 -11.04 18.37 -4.31
C ALA A 271 -12.02 19.35 -4.95
N GLY A 272 -13.20 18.88 -5.39
CA GLY A 272 -14.28 19.68 -5.93
C GLY A 272 -15.09 20.45 -4.86
N GLY A 273 -14.90 20.11 -3.58
CA GLY A 273 -15.54 20.80 -2.46
C GLY A 273 -17.01 20.47 -2.24
N LYS A 274 -17.51 19.36 -2.77
CA LYS A 274 -18.85 18.81 -2.51
C LYS A 274 -18.97 18.30 -1.07
N ALA A 275 -17.86 17.76 -0.55
CA ALA A 275 -17.69 17.40 0.84
C ALA A 275 -16.61 18.27 1.49
N CYS A 276 -16.81 18.62 2.76
CA CYS A 276 -15.79 19.28 3.58
C CYS A 276 -15.11 18.29 4.53
N VAL A 277 -15.72 17.14 4.78
CA VAL A 277 -15.18 16.04 5.58
C VAL A 277 -15.46 14.75 4.85
N ALA A 278 -14.46 13.85 4.82
CA ALA A 278 -14.62 12.50 4.29
C ALA A 278 -14.01 11.47 5.25
N LEU A 279 -14.74 10.39 5.49
CA LEU A 279 -14.22 9.15 6.06
C LEU A 279 -13.71 8.29 4.91
N GLY A 280 -12.41 7.98 4.88
CA GLY A 280 -11.84 7.20 3.78
C GLY A 280 -10.35 6.96 3.88
N TRP A 281 -9.70 6.75 2.76
CA TRP A 281 -8.31 6.34 2.65
C TRP A 281 -7.36 7.54 2.58
N ALA A 282 -6.29 7.51 3.40
CA ALA A 282 -5.31 8.61 3.45
C ALA A 282 -4.64 8.85 2.08
N GLY A 283 -4.40 7.81 1.29
CA GLY A 283 -3.85 7.94 -0.07
C GLY A 283 -4.74 8.78 -0.98
N ASP A 284 -6.03 8.43 -1.10
CA ASP A 284 -7.00 9.17 -1.90
C ASP A 284 -7.15 10.62 -1.45
N MET A 285 -7.09 10.88 -0.14
CA MET A 285 -7.13 12.24 0.39
C MET A 285 -5.87 13.03 0.04
N ASN A 286 -4.70 12.39 -0.04
CA ASN A 286 -3.47 12.99 -0.53
C ASN A 286 -3.57 13.30 -2.03
N ILE A 287 -4.16 12.40 -2.83
CA ILE A 287 -4.45 12.66 -4.26
C ILE A 287 -5.42 13.84 -4.38
N ALA A 288 -6.48 13.89 -3.56
CA ALA A 288 -7.42 15.01 -3.56
C ALA A 288 -6.72 16.36 -3.27
N ARG A 289 -5.77 16.34 -2.33
CA ARG A 289 -4.94 17.53 -2.01
C ARG A 289 -4.09 17.94 -3.22
N SER A 290 -3.38 17.03 -3.84
CA SER A 290 -2.56 17.31 -5.01
C SER A 290 -3.40 17.83 -6.17
N ARG A 291 -4.54 17.18 -6.47
CA ARG A 291 -5.48 17.60 -7.52
C ARG A 291 -6.06 18.99 -7.25
N ALA A 292 -6.37 19.31 -5.99
CA ALA A 292 -6.83 20.65 -5.63
C ALA A 292 -5.76 21.72 -5.89
N VAL A 293 -4.49 21.44 -5.57
CA VAL A 293 -3.35 22.35 -5.83
C VAL A 293 -3.12 22.53 -7.34
N GLU A 294 -3.06 21.46 -8.10
CA GLU A 294 -2.84 21.45 -9.56
C GLU A 294 -3.93 22.26 -10.28
N ASN A 295 -5.18 22.09 -9.88
CA ASN A 295 -6.32 22.81 -10.43
C ASN A 295 -6.47 24.23 -9.87
N LYS A 296 -5.54 24.72 -9.04
CA LYS A 296 -5.61 26.02 -8.37
C LYS A 296 -6.96 26.22 -7.65
N SER A 297 -7.50 25.15 -7.08
CA SER A 297 -8.76 25.15 -6.34
C SER A 297 -8.61 25.94 -5.05
N PRO A 298 -9.64 26.68 -4.60
CA PRO A 298 -9.64 27.30 -3.27
C PRO A 298 -9.77 26.27 -2.13
N ASN A 299 -9.96 24.99 -2.46
CA ASN A 299 -10.12 23.91 -1.49
C ASN A 299 -8.74 23.45 -0.97
N VAL A 300 -8.44 23.74 0.31
CA VAL A 300 -7.23 23.26 0.99
C VAL A 300 -7.58 21.97 1.73
N ILE A 301 -7.02 20.87 1.27
CA ILE A 301 -7.30 19.54 1.82
C ILE A 301 -6.21 19.14 2.81
N ASP A 302 -6.61 18.84 4.05
CA ASP A 302 -5.76 18.26 5.08
C ASP A 302 -6.17 16.79 5.31
N VAL A 303 -5.18 15.91 5.36
CA VAL A 303 -5.33 14.51 5.79
C VAL A 303 -4.99 14.43 7.26
N LEU A 304 -5.90 13.95 8.08
CA LEU A 304 -5.72 13.93 9.52
C LEU A 304 -5.14 12.58 9.98
N LEU A 305 -4.11 12.63 10.82
CA LEU A 305 -3.53 11.43 11.42
C LEU A 305 -4.24 11.14 12.75
N PRO A 306 -4.95 10.00 12.89
CA PRO A 306 -5.64 9.69 14.12
C PRO A 306 -4.68 9.42 15.28
N ARG A 307 -4.75 10.18 16.36
CA ARG A 307 -3.92 9.97 17.56
C ARG A 307 -4.19 8.65 18.26
N SER A 308 -5.42 8.13 18.13
CA SER A 308 -5.82 6.81 18.62
C SER A 308 -5.43 5.66 17.69
N GLY A 309 -4.77 5.98 16.56
CA GLY A 309 -4.45 5.04 15.50
C GLY A 309 -5.51 4.99 14.41
N GLY A 310 -5.07 4.71 13.18
CA GLY A 310 -5.89 4.37 12.03
C GLY A 310 -5.85 2.86 11.76
N LEU A 311 -6.68 2.39 10.86
CA LEU A 311 -6.68 1.00 10.43
C LEU A 311 -5.82 0.87 9.18
N ILE A 312 -4.66 0.20 9.31
CA ILE A 312 -3.77 -0.05 8.16
C ILE A 312 -4.45 -1.05 7.23
N PHE A 313 -4.31 -0.80 5.94
CA PHE A 313 -4.60 -1.78 4.92
C PHE A 313 -3.41 -1.95 3.97
N PHE A 314 -3.35 -3.10 3.35
CA PHE A 314 -2.45 -3.44 2.27
C PHE A 314 -3.28 -3.88 1.08
N ASP A 315 -3.03 -3.29 -0.07
CA ASP A 315 -3.41 -3.86 -1.33
C ASP A 315 -2.22 -4.65 -1.85
N SER A 316 -2.44 -5.89 -2.22
CA SER A 316 -1.35 -6.82 -2.47
C SER A 316 -1.50 -7.54 -3.79
N LEU A 317 -0.41 -7.61 -4.55
CA LEU A 317 -0.31 -8.47 -5.71
C LEU A 317 -0.44 -9.93 -5.25
N ALA A 318 -1.36 -10.66 -5.87
CA ALA A 318 -1.60 -12.07 -5.62
C ALA A 318 -1.88 -12.82 -6.93
N ILE A 319 -1.47 -14.06 -7.02
CA ILE A 319 -1.68 -14.91 -8.20
C ILE A 319 -2.87 -15.83 -7.93
N PRO A 320 -3.97 -15.74 -8.71
CA PRO A 320 -5.09 -16.66 -8.59
C PRO A 320 -4.67 -18.11 -8.82
N LYS A 321 -5.35 -19.06 -8.16
CA LYS A 321 -5.08 -20.50 -8.33
C LYS A 321 -5.29 -20.98 -9.76
N ASP A 322 -6.19 -20.34 -10.49
CA ASP A 322 -6.56 -20.66 -11.87
C ASP A 322 -5.83 -19.81 -12.93
N ALA A 323 -4.80 -19.05 -12.52
CA ALA A 323 -3.98 -18.25 -13.42
C ALA A 323 -3.35 -19.09 -14.52
N GLN A 324 -3.46 -18.64 -15.77
CA GLN A 324 -2.90 -19.33 -16.93
C GLN A 324 -1.43 -18.96 -17.18
N HIS A 325 -1.01 -17.76 -16.70
CA HIS A 325 0.34 -17.24 -16.90
C HIS A 325 1.01 -16.85 -15.56
N PRO A 326 1.14 -17.80 -14.59
CA PRO A 326 1.68 -17.49 -13.26
C PRO A 326 3.16 -17.06 -13.28
N LYS A 327 3.94 -17.48 -14.29
CA LYS A 327 5.34 -17.02 -14.41
C LYS A 327 5.42 -15.60 -14.91
N ASN A 328 4.53 -15.18 -15.83
CA ASN A 328 4.41 -13.79 -16.26
C ASN A 328 3.98 -12.90 -15.07
N ALA A 329 3.05 -13.39 -14.24
CA ALA A 329 2.66 -12.70 -13.00
C ALA A 329 3.83 -12.53 -12.03
N ALA A 330 4.63 -13.59 -11.80
CA ALA A 330 5.85 -13.51 -10.98
C ALA A 330 6.88 -12.53 -11.57
N THR A 331 7.02 -12.49 -12.91
CA THR A 331 7.88 -11.54 -13.61
C THR A 331 7.41 -10.10 -13.36
N PHE A 332 6.10 -9.84 -13.43
CA PHE A 332 5.53 -8.52 -13.14
C PHE A 332 5.73 -8.12 -11.68
N ILE A 333 5.51 -9.04 -10.73
CA ILE A 333 5.77 -8.79 -9.31
C ILE A 333 7.23 -8.40 -9.11
N ASN A 334 8.17 -9.16 -9.68
CA ASN A 334 9.60 -8.86 -9.56
C ASN A 334 9.97 -7.52 -10.23
N TYR A 335 9.36 -7.18 -11.36
CA TYR A 335 9.53 -5.89 -12.02
C TYR A 335 9.03 -4.74 -11.15
N TYR A 336 7.84 -4.86 -10.59
CA TYR A 336 7.25 -3.86 -9.68
C TYR A 336 8.13 -3.60 -8.44
N LEU A 337 8.75 -4.65 -7.90
CA LEU A 337 9.61 -4.54 -6.72
C LEU A 337 10.98 -3.90 -7.00
N ARG A 338 11.26 -3.42 -8.19
CA ARG A 338 12.43 -2.56 -8.44
C ARG A 338 12.23 -1.21 -7.75
N PRO A 339 13.30 -0.63 -7.17
CA PRO A 339 13.19 0.64 -6.46
C PRO A 339 12.57 1.77 -7.30
N GLU A 340 12.97 1.92 -8.56
CA GLU A 340 12.45 2.95 -9.46
C GLU A 340 10.99 2.75 -9.84
N VAL A 341 10.55 1.49 -10.01
CA VAL A 341 9.18 1.17 -10.40
C VAL A 341 8.23 1.36 -9.22
N SER A 342 8.60 0.87 -8.03
CA SER A 342 7.81 1.12 -6.81
C SER A 342 7.74 2.61 -6.46
N ALA A 343 8.83 3.36 -6.69
CA ALA A 343 8.86 4.80 -6.45
C ALA A 343 7.95 5.57 -7.43
N SER A 344 7.85 5.15 -8.71
CA SER A 344 6.98 5.83 -9.67
C SER A 344 5.51 5.77 -9.23
N LEU A 345 5.05 4.61 -8.75
CA LEU A 345 3.70 4.47 -8.20
C LEU A 345 3.47 5.44 -7.03
N THR A 346 4.36 5.45 -6.05
CA THR A 346 4.25 6.34 -4.88
C THR A 346 4.30 7.82 -5.28
N ASN A 347 5.16 8.17 -6.23
CA ASN A 347 5.31 9.55 -6.71
C ASN A 347 4.07 10.07 -7.45
N GLU A 348 3.32 9.19 -8.08
CA GLU A 348 2.10 9.55 -8.82
C GLU A 348 0.85 9.51 -7.93
N LEU A 349 0.73 8.49 -7.08
CA LEU A 349 -0.50 8.25 -6.33
C LEU A 349 -0.44 8.67 -4.85
N ALA A 350 0.73 9.02 -4.31
CA ALA A 350 0.92 9.34 -2.89
C ALA A 350 0.42 8.23 -1.93
N TYR A 351 0.46 6.97 -2.36
CA TYR A 351 0.33 5.79 -1.53
C TYR A 351 1.70 5.30 -1.11
N ALA A 352 1.84 4.84 0.12
CA ALA A 352 3.12 4.37 0.63
C ALA A 352 3.51 3.02 0.02
N THR A 353 4.77 2.92 -0.39
CA THR A 353 5.34 1.64 -0.82
C THR A 353 5.91 0.87 0.38
N ALA A 354 5.87 -0.46 0.31
CA ALA A 354 6.61 -1.33 1.21
C ALA A 354 8.07 -1.55 0.76
N ASN A 355 8.46 -1.03 -0.40
CA ASN A 355 9.82 -1.15 -0.94
C ASN A 355 10.74 -0.11 -0.30
N LYS A 356 11.52 -0.52 0.71
CA LYS A 356 12.44 0.36 1.44
C LYS A 356 13.52 0.95 0.54
N ALA A 357 14.00 0.16 -0.44
CA ALA A 357 15.03 0.61 -1.36
C ALA A 357 14.55 1.71 -2.32
N SER A 358 13.23 1.85 -2.50
CA SER A 358 12.64 2.88 -3.36
C SER A 358 12.61 4.27 -2.75
N LEU A 359 12.72 4.40 -1.41
CA LEU A 359 12.54 5.68 -0.70
C LEU A 359 13.48 6.78 -1.20
N VAL A 360 14.70 6.42 -1.62
CA VAL A 360 15.67 7.37 -2.19
C VAL A 360 15.29 7.89 -3.57
N LYS A 361 14.26 7.31 -4.20
CA LYS A 361 13.71 7.70 -5.52
C LYS A 361 12.31 8.30 -5.40
N VAL A 362 11.71 8.23 -4.24
CA VAL A 362 10.44 8.92 -3.93
C VAL A 362 10.74 10.40 -3.73
N LYS A 363 9.86 11.27 -4.23
CA LYS A 363 9.98 12.73 -4.09
C LYS A 363 10.09 13.11 -2.61
N PRO A 364 11.01 14.02 -2.24
CA PRO A 364 11.23 14.40 -0.84
C PRO A 364 9.96 14.87 -0.13
N GLU A 365 9.12 15.65 -0.79
CA GLU A 365 7.85 16.15 -0.25
C GLU A 365 6.84 15.03 0.07
N ILE A 366 6.95 13.87 -0.58
CA ILE A 366 6.12 12.69 -0.28
C ILE A 366 6.73 11.88 0.86
N VAL A 367 8.06 11.69 0.87
CA VAL A 367 8.76 10.97 1.96
C VAL A 367 8.57 11.71 3.29
N GLU A 368 8.65 13.02 3.29
CA GLU A 368 8.50 13.85 4.48
C GLU A 368 7.03 13.99 4.93
N ASN A 369 6.09 13.64 4.07
CA ASN A 369 4.67 13.70 4.38
C ASN A 369 4.24 12.58 5.33
N LYS A 370 4.04 12.92 6.61
CA LYS A 370 3.65 11.97 7.67
C LYS A 370 2.27 11.35 7.49
N THR A 371 1.47 11.86 6.55
CA THR A 371 0.19 11.24 6.18
C THR A 371 0.32 10.22 5.05
N VAL A 372 1.49 10.12 4.44
CA VAL A 372 1.86 9.05 3.50
C VAL A 372 2.77 8.05 4.22
N PHE A 373 3.92 8.51 4.70
CA PHE A 373 4.87 7.70 5.47
C PHE A 373 4.74 8.02 6.95
N VAL A 374 3.87 7.25 7.61
CA VAL A 374 3.60 7.40 9.05
C VAL A 374 4.88 7.14 9.84
N ASP A 375 5.22 8.03 10.77
CA ASP A 375 6.38 7.85 11.63
C ASP A 375 6.22 6.67 12.60
N GLU A 376 7.34 6.26 13.19
CA GLU A 376 7.39 5.05 14.03
C GLU A 376 6.46 5.13 15.26
N GLU A 377 6.32 6.31 15.88
CA GLU A 377 5.48 6.50 17.05
C GLU A 377 3.99 6.30 16.70
N ASN A 378 3.53 6.91 15.61
CA ASN A 378 2.16 6.76 15.15
C ASN A 378 1.91 5.37 14.53
N MET A 379 2.93 4.78 13.87
CA MET A 379 2.85 3.42 13.33
C MET A 379 2.58 2.37 14.43
N LYS A 380 3.10 2.55 15.64
CA LYS A 380 2.83 1.66 16.80
C LYS A 380 1.36 1.68 17.24
N LYS A 381 0.66 2.78 17.00
CA LYS A 381 -0.77 2.93 17.35
C LYS A 381 -1.70 2.40 16.26
N MET A 382 -1.19 2.22 15.03
CA MET A 382 -1.98 1.73 13.91
C MET A 382 -2.42 0.28 14.11
N VAL A 383 -3.67 0.00 13.82
CA VAL A 383 -4.25 -1.34 13.91
C VAL A 383 -3.90 -2.14 12.65
N SER A 384 -3.26 -3.28 12.84
CA SER A 384 -2.95 -4.20 11.73
C SER A 384 -4.22 -4.88 11.21
N PRO A 385 -4.30 -5.18 9.91
CA PRO A 385 -5.45 -5.84 9.32
C PRO A 385 -5.65 -7.25 9.89
N SER A 386 -6.91 -7.67 9.95
CA SER A 386 -7.30 -9.03 10.26
C SER A 386 -8.51 -9.41 9.40
N SER A 387 -8.81 -10.69 9.30
CA SER A 387 -9.92 -11.16 8.49
C SER A 387 -11.24 -11.15 9.26
N PHE A 388 -12.34 -11.09 8.49
CA PHE A 388 -13.68 -11.31 8.99
C PHE A 388 -14.20 -12.68 8.54
N SER A 389 -14.97 -13.34 9.40
CA SER A 389 -15.78 -14.49 8.99
C SER A 389 -16.88 -14.06 8.01
N ASN A 390 -17.44 -15.01 7.28
CA ASN A 390 -18.58 -14.72 6.38
C ASN A 390 -19.77 -14.14 7.17
N GLY A 391 -20.08 -14.69 8.36
CA GLY A 391 -21.14 -14.17 9.21
C GLY A 391 -20.88 -12.73 9.69
N ALA A 392 -19.62 -12.38 9.99
CA ALA A 392 -19.26 -11.00 10.34
C ALA A 392 -19.46 -10.04 9.15
N ARG A 393 -19.03 -10.42 7.96
CA ARG A 393 -19.27 -9.62 6.73
C ARG A 393 -20.73 -9.40 6.45
N GLU A 394 -21.55 -10.46 6.57
CA GLU A 394 -23.02 -10.36 6.43
C GLU A 394 -23.61 -9.44 7.51
N SER A 395 -23.23 -9.60 8.76
CA SER A 395 -23.69 -8.75 9.85
C SER A 395 -23.34 -7.28 9.61
N MET A 396 -22.08 -6.96 9.22
CA MET A 396 -21.68 -5.60 8.90
C MET A 396 -22.45 -5.05 7.68
N SER A 397 -22.67 -5.85 6.64
CA SER A 397 -23.44 -5.46 5.46
C SER A 397 -24.88 -5.10 5.82
N ASN A 398 -25.51 -5.88 6.69
CA ASN A 398 -26.86 -5.63 7.18
C ASN A 398 -26.92 -4.33 8.01
N VAL A 399 -26.00 -4.14 8.95
CA VAL A 399 -25.89 -2.92 9.77
C VAL A 399 -25.65 -1.70 8.89
N TYR A 400 -24.74 -1.78 7.95
CA TYR A 400 -24.43 -0.67 7.05
C TYR A 400 -25.61 -0.31 6.13
N THR A 401 -26.32 -1.33 5.63
CA THR A 401 -27.54 -1.13 4.83
C THR A 401 -28.63 -0.40 5.63
N GLN A 402 -28.83 -0.77 6.90
CA GLN A 402 -29.78 -0.05 7.78
C GLN A 402 -29.33 1.39 8.02
N PHE A 403 -28.04 1.58 8.31
CA PHE A 403 -27.45 2.91 8.45
C PHE A 403 -27.70 3.78 7.21
N LYS A 404 -27.42 3.30 5.99
CA LYS A 404 -27.66 4.07 4.76
C LYS A 404 -29.12 4.45 4.59
N LYS A 405 -30.05 3.56 4.91
CA LYS A 405 -31.49 3.80 4.84
C LYS A 405 -32.01 4.76 5.93
N GLY A 406 -31.20 5.11 6.92
CA GLY A 406 -31.62 5.94 8.06
C GLY A 406 -32.59 5.22 9.00
N LYS A 407 -32.44 3.90 9.14
CA LYS A 407 -33.24 3.03 10.01
C LYS A 407 -32.44 2.57 11.20
#